data_7e5698ab57e1f0a8d48ecda91aa99c4b
#
_entry.id   7e5698ab57e1f0a8d48ecda91aa99c4b
#
_cell.length_a   1.000
_cell.length_b   1.000
_cell.length_c   1.000
_cell.angle_alpha   90.00
_cell.angle_beta   90.00
_cell.angle_gamma   90.00
#
_symmetry.space_group_name_H-M   'P 1'
#
loop_
_entity.id
_entity.type
_entity.pdbx_description
1 polymer ?
#
loop_
_entity_poly.entity_id
_entity_poly.type
_entity_poly.pdbx_seq_one_letter_code
_entity_poly.pdbx_strand_id
1 'polypeptide(L)'
;MRRYHETFRLWEYLLFAVVTLAVLCLCVCIGSVRVPLGDTLAFFAAKLTGGALPEGLVSSIMPIRLPRVLCVALTGAALSLAGAAMQGLLKNPLADGSTLGVSSGASLGAVCAIAFGITLPGFPFAGTMVMAILFAFGSLLVILGLSYKLDRSLSTNTI
;
A
#
# COMPACT_ATOMS: atom_id res chain seq x y z
N MET A 1 14.29 16.40 -31.24
CA MET A 1 13.73 15.68 -30.09
C MET A 1 12.23 15.53 -30.26
N ARG A 2 11.75 14.34 -30.67
CA ARG A 2 10.32 14.05 -30.76
C ARG A 2 9.81 13.88 -29.34
N ARG A 3 8.93 14.78 -28.90
CA ARG A 3 8.14 14.59 -27.67
C ARG A 3 7.13 13.48 -27.97
N TYR A 4 7.39 12.28 -27.49
CA TYR A 4 6.38 11.25 -27.43
C TYR A 4 5.39 11.65 -26.34
N HIS A 5 4.35 12.41 -26.70
CA HIS A 5 3.13 12.51 -25.94
C HIS A 5 2.27 11.29 -26.29
N GLU A 6 2.69 10.12 -25.86
CA GLU A 6 1.78 8.98 -25.84
C GLU A 6 0.87 9.12 -24.63
N THR A 7 -0.16 9.90 -24.78
CA THR A 7 -1.28 9.88 -23.84
C THR A 7 -2.02 8.56 -24.07
N PHE A 8 -2.11 7.76 -23.01
CA PHE A 8 -2.91 6.53 -23.05
C PHE A 8 -4.29 6.84 -23.57
N ARG A 9 -4.81 5.98 -24.43
CA ARG A 9 -6.17 6.09 -24.97
C ARG A 9 -7.18 5.70 -23.88
N LEU A 10 -8.37 6.27 -23.92
CA LEU A 10 -9.41 6.00 -22.92
C LEU A 10 -9.69 4.50 -22.72
N TRP A 11 -9.64 3.71 -23.80
CA TRP A 11 -9.85 2.27 -23.72
C TRP A 11 -8.74 1.54 -22.93
N GLU A 12 -7.51 2.03 -22.92
CA GLU A 12 -6.39 1.46 -22.14
C GLU A 12 -6.62 1.69 -20.66
N TYR A 13 -7.06 2.88 -20.25
CA TYR A 13 -7.46 3.13 -18.86
C TYR A 13 -8.63 2.24 -18.44
N LEU A 14 -9.63 2.07 -19.32
CA LEU A 14 -10.76 1.17 -19.05
C LEU A 14 -10.30 -0.28 -18.91
N LEU A 15 -9.39 -0.73 -19.78
CA LEU A 15 -8.81 -2.09 -19.69
C LEU A 15 -8.10 -2.29 -18.36
N PHE A 16 -7.22 -1.36 -17.95
CA PHE A 16 -6.53 -1.44 -16.66
C PHE A 16 -7.52 -1.42 -15.49
N ALA A 17 -8.54 -0.58 -15.53
CA ALA A 17 -9.56 -0.54 -14.50
C ALA A 17 -10.32 -1.86 -14.38
N VAL A 18 -10.72 -2.46 -15.52
CA VAL A 18 -11.41 -3.76 -15.54
C VAL A 18 -10.52 -4.87 -15.03
N VAL A 19 -9.25 -4.92 -15.46
CA VAL A 19 -8.29 -5.92 -14.97
C VAL A 19 -8.06 -5.78 -13.46
N THR A 20 -7.88 -4.55 -12.97
CA THR A 20 -7.71 -4.28 -11.54
C THR A 20 -8.93 -4.73 -10.74
N LEU A 21 -10.13 -4.40 -11.22
CA LEU A 21 -11.37 -4.81 -10.57
C LEU A 21 -11.53 -6.34 -10.56
N ALA A 22 -11.22 -7.00 -11.68
CA ALA A 22 -11.25 -8.46 -11.79
C ALA A 22 -10.28 -9.12 -10.80
N VAL A 23 -9.05 -8.62 -10.69
CA VAL A 23 -8.06 -9.11 -9.72
C VAL A 23 -8.54 -8.89 -8.28
N LEU A 24 -9.10 -7.73 -7.95
CA LEU A 24 -9.65 -7.48 -6.62
C LEU A 24 -10.79 -8.44 -6.28
N CYS A 25 -11.71 -8.68 -7.23
CA CYS A 25 -12.78 -9.66 -7.07
C CYS A 25 -12.22 -11.08 -6.85
N LEU A 26 -11.21 -11.47 -7.62
CA LEU A 26 -10.55 -12.77 -7.43
C LEU A 26 -9.89 -12.88 -6.05
N CYS A 27 -9.22 -11.84 -5.58
CA CYS A 27 -8.60 -11.80 -4.25
C CYS A 27 -9.64 -11.92 -3.11
N VAL A 28 -10.83 -11.39 -3.32
CA VAL A 28 -11.94 -11.55 -2.35
C VAL A 28 -12.50 -12.97 -2.37
N CYS A 29 -12.61 -13.60 -3.54
CA CYS A 29 -13.17 -14.95 -3.69
C CYS A 29 -12.19 -16.06 -3.33
N ILE A 30 -10.89 -15.89 -3.68
CA ILE A 30 -9.85 -16.88 -3.48
C ILE A 30 -9.03 -16.54 -2.24
N GLY A 31 -8.94 -17.45 -1.30
CA GLY A 31 -8.14 -17.34 -0.08
C GLY A 31 -8.03 -18.70 0.60
N SER A 32 -7.68 -18.71 1.89
CA SER A 32 -7.62 -19.94 2.73
C SER A 32 -8.93 -20.74 2.68
N VAL A 33 -10.05 -20.05 2.51
CA VAL A 33 -11.38 -20.63 2.29
C VAL A 33 -11.89 -20.08 0.96
N ARG A 34 -12.32 -20.94 0.07
CA ARG A 34 -12.95 -20.54 -1.21
C ARG A 34 -14.38 -20.07 -0.94
N VAL A 35 -14.68 -18.88 -1.39
CA VAL A 35 -16.05 -18.33 -1.32
C VAL A 35 -16.58 -18.26 -2.74
N PRO A 36 -17.73 -18.90 -3.05
CA PRO A 36 -18.34 -18.83 -4.37
C PRO A 36 -18.62 -17.37 -4.77
N LEU A 37 -18.44 -17.07 -6.05
CA LEU A 37 -18.73 -15.73 -6.61
C LEU A 37 -20.18 -15.30 -6.34
N GLY A 38 -21.12 -16.24 -6.44
CA GLY A 38 -22.54 -15.97 -6.17
C GLY A 38 -22.80 -15.47 -4.76
N ASP A 39 -22.18 -16.11 -3.76
CA ASP A 39 -22.33 -15.74 -2.35
C ASP A 39 -21.64 -14.42 -2.05
N THR A 40 -20.49 -14.15 -2.70
CA THR A 40 -19.79 -12.86 -2.62
C THR A 40 -20.68 -11.74 -3.15
N LEU A 41 -21.27 -11.92 -4.32
CA LEU A 41 -22.19 -10.93 -4.92
C LEU A 41 -23.43 -10.74 -4.08
N ALA A 42 -24.01 -11.84 -3.55
CA ALA A 42 -25.16 -11.77 -2.64
C ALA A 42 -24.84 -10.99 -1.36
N PHE A 43 -23.65 -11.19 -0.79
CA PHE A 43 -23.20 -10.42 0.37
C PHE A 43 -23.13 -8.91 0.08
N PHE A 44 -22.52 -8.52 -1.05
CA PHE A 44 -22.45 -7.12 -1.45
C PHE A 44 -23.83 -6.52 -1.75
N ALA A 45 -24.68 -7.27 -2.45
CA ALA A 45 -26.05 -6.84 -2.73
C ALA A 45 -26.85 -6.63 -1.45
N ALA A 46 -26.79 -7.58 -0.52
CA ALA A 46 -27.47 -7.46 0.78
C ALA A 46 -26.97 -6.25 1.59
N LYS A 47 -25.65 -6.01 1.57
CA LYS A 47 -25.05 -4.86 2.28
C LYS A 47 -25.44 -3.51 1.68
N LEU A 48 -25.61 -3.42 0.35
CA LEU A 48 -26.04 -2.21 -0.35
C LEU A 48 -27.54 -1.95 -0.22
N THR A 49 -28.36 -3.00 -0.22
CA THR A 49 -29.83 -2.90 -0.16
C THR A 49 -30.39 -2.94 1.26
N GLY A 50 -29.53 -3.17 2.28
CA GLY A 50 -29.99 -3.36 3.67
C GLY A 50 -30.74 -4.69 3.90
N GLY A 51 -30.58 -5.65 2.97
CA GLY A 51 -31.19 -6.97 3.07
C GLY A 51 -30.50 -7.89 4.10
N ALA A 52 -31.09 -9.06 4.33
CA ALA A 52 -30.50 -10.08 5.19
C ALA A 52 -29.18 -10.59 4.59
N LEU A 53 -28.12 -10.61 5.42
CA LEU A 53 -26.84 -11.15 5.01
C LEU A 53 -26.95 -12.67 4.79
N PRO A 54 -26.25 -13.22 3.77
CA PRO A 54 -26.20 -14.67 3.57
C PRO A 54 -25.70 -15.36 4.84
N GLU A 55 -26.40 -16.40 5.26
CA GLU A 55 -25.98 -17.21 6.41
C GLU A 55 -24.76 -18.07 6.05
N GLY A 56 -23.87 -18.34 7.01
CA GLY A 56 -22.75 -19.25 6.86
C GLY A 56 -21.36 -18.60 6.84
N LEU A 57 -20.41 -19.30 6.22
CA LEU A 57 -18.99 -18.92 6.19
C LEU A 57 -18.73 -17.54 5.57
N VAL A 58 -19.56 -17.13 4.61
CA VAL A 58 -19.39 -15.83 3.90
C VAL A 58 -19.57 -14.67 4.86
N SER A 59 -20.58 -14.70 5.69
CA SER A 59 -20.87 -13.64 6.68
C SER A 59 -19.76 -13.50 7.72
N SER A 60 -19.06 -14.58 8.05
CA SER A 60 -17.95 -14.57 9.01
C SER A 60 -16.61 -14.15 8.38
N ILE A 61 -16.39 -14.50 7.11
CA ILE A 61 -15.10 -14.31 6.42
C ILE A 61 -15.02 -12.93 5.77
N MET A 62 -16.09 -12.43 5.17
CA MET A 62 -16.11 -11.16 4.43
C MET A 62 -15.70 -9.94 5.27
N PRO A 63 -16.16 -9.77 6.53
CA PRO A 63 -15.75 -8.64 7.36
C PRO A 63 -14.23 -8.56 7.61
N ILE A 64 -13.53 -9.71 7.53
CA ILE A 64 -12.08 -9.79 7.72
C ILE A 64 -11.35 -9.65 6.39
N ARG A 65 -11.85 -10.33 5.36
CA ARG A 65 -11.19 -10.43 4.05
C ARG A 65 -11.28 -9.13 3.26
N LEU A 66 -12.45 -8.50 3.23
CA LEU A 66 -12.68 -7.29 2.47
C LEU A 66 -11.76 -6.13 2.90
N PRO A 67 -11.68 -5.77 4.20
CA PRO A 67 -10.73 -4.74 4.65
C PRO A 67 -9.28 -5.08 4.31
N ARG A 68 -8.89 -6.36 4.45
CA ARG A 68 -7.54 -6.81 4.13
C ARG A 68 -7.21 -6.61 2.64
N VAL A 69 -8.09 -7.00 1.73
CA VAL A 69 -7.91 -6.81 0.28
C VAL A 69 -7.83 -5.33 -0.07
N LEU A 70 -8.70 -4.51 0.52
CA LEU A 70 -8.69 -3.05 0.32
C LEU A 70 -7.40 -2.41 0.85
N CYS A 71 -6.93 -2.79 2.04
CA CYS A 71 -5.66 -2.30 2.57
C CYS A 71 -4.48 -2.66 1.67
N VAL A 72 -4.42 -3.90 1.15
CA VAL A 72 -3.37 -4.32 0.22
C VAL A 72 -3.43 -3.52 -1.08
N ALA A 73 -4.63 -3.31 -1.63
CA ALA A 73 -4.81 -2.51 -2.84
C ALA A 73 -4.36 -1.05 -2.65
N LEU A 74 -4.77 -0.42 -1.54
CA LEU A 74 -4.36 0.95 -1.20
C LEU A 74 -2.85 1.07 -0.97
N THR A 75 -2.25 0.09 -0.29
CA THR A 75 -0.80 0.04 -0.10
C THR A 75 -0.06 -0.09 -1.42
N GLY A 76 -0.52 -0.96 -2.33
CA GLY A 76 0.06 -1.09 -3.66
C GLY A 76 -0.05 0.18 -4.48
N ALA A 77 -1.20 0.86 -4.44
CA ALA A 77 -1.40 2.15 -5.11
C ALA A 77 -0.46 3.23 -4.52
N ALA A 78 -0.35 3.32 -3.19
CA ALA A 78 0.53 4.27 -2.53
C ALA A 78 2.01 4.03 -2.87
N LEU A 79 2.46 2.77 -2.88
CA LEU A 79 3.82 2.40 -3.27
C LEU A 79 4.11 2.72 -4.74
N SER A 80 3.15 2.49 -5.64
CA SER A 80 3.30 2.84 -7.06
C SER A 80 3.45 4.35 -7.26
N LEU A 81 2.65 5.16 -6.58
CA LEU A 81 2.74 6.61 -6.62
C LEU A 81 4.07 7.12 -6.03
N ALA A 82 4.48 6.58 -4.89
CA ALA A 82 5.74 6.92 -4.25
C ALA A 82 6.93 6.55 -5.15
N GLY A 83 6.92 5.35 -5.77
CA GLY A 83 7.94 4.93 -6.72
C GLY A 83 8.03 5.85 -7.93
N ALA A 84 6.90 6.19 -8.54
CA ALA A 84 6.87 7.11 -9.68
C ALA A 84 7.41 8.51 -9.31
N ALA A 85 7.04 9.02 -8.14
CA ALA A 85 7.54 10.30 -7.63
C ALA A 85 9.06 10.27 -7.40
N MET A 86 9.57 9.19 -6.80
CA MET A 86 11.01 9.01 -6.57
C MET A 86 11.80 8.93 -7.86
N GLN A 87 11.35 8.15 -8.84
CA GLN A 87 11.98 8.05 -10.16
C GLN A 87 12.02 9.40 -10.87
N GLY A 88 10.94 10.18 -10.79
CA GLY A 88 10.87 11.52 -11.35
C GLY A 88 11.80 12.51 -10.65
N LEU A 89 11.84 12.47 -9.31
CA LEU A 89 12.68 13.37 -8.49
C LEU A 89 14.17 13.12 -8.70
N LEU A 90 14.59 11.85 -8.65
CA LEU A 90 15.98 11.45 -8.78
C LEU A 90 16.42 11.29 -10.24
N LYS A 91 15.49 11.42 -11.21
CA LYS A 91 15.75 11.17 -12.64
C LYS A 91 16.41 9.81 -12.90
N ASN A 92 16.11 8.85 -12.06
CA ASN A 92 16.67 7.51 -12.09
C ASN A 92 15.53 6.48 -12.10
N PRO A 93 15.38 5.66 -13.15
CA PRO A 93 14.31 4.67 -13.25
C PRO A 93 14.46 3.50 -12.26
N LEU A 94 15.62 3.37 -11.61
CA LEU A 94 15.88 2.34 -10.59
C LEU A 94 15.60 2.83 -9.16
N ALA A 95 15.22 4.11 -9.00
CA ALA A 95 14.95 4.66 -7.68
C ALA A 95 13.61 4.15 -7.13
N ASP A 96 13.61 3.76 -5.88
CA ASP A 96 12.42 3.40 -5.11
C ASP A 96 12.55 3.85 -3.64
N GLY A 97 11.48 3.67 -2.86
CA GLY A 97 11.47 4.03 -1.44
C GLY A 97 12.43 3.22 -0.57
N SER A 98 12.92 2.06 -1.03
CA SER A 98 13.87 1.22 -0.28
C SER A 98 15.29 1.78 -0.38
N THR A 99 15.63 2.46 -1.48
CA THR A 99 16.95 3.05 -1.70
C THR A 99 17.29 4.15 -0.69
N LEU A 100 16.28 4.86 -0.18
CA LEU A 100 16.45 5.89 0.86
C LEU A 100 16.31 5.37 2.30
N GLY A 101 16.24 4.05 2.48
CA GLY A 101 16.15 3.45 3.80
C GLY A 101 14.82 3.67 4.54
N VAL A 102 13.82 4.30 3.90
CA VAL A 102 12.52 4.61 4.51
C VAL A 102 11.80 3.33 4.93
N SER A 103 11.78 2.32 4.05
CA SER A 103 11.15 1.03 4.33
C SER A 103 11.85 0.27 5.45
N SER A 104 13.19 0.32 5.50
CA SER A 104 13.99 -0.31 6.56
C SER A 104 13.77 0.38 7.90
N GLY A 105 13.71 1.73 7.90
CA GLY A 105 13.36 2.51 9.08
C GLY A 105 11.97 2.18 9.60
N ALA A 106 10.96 2.14 8.71
CA ALA A 106 9.60 1.77 9.07
C ALA A 106 9.53 0.37 9.71
N SER A 107 10.21 -0.60 9.12
CA SER A 107 10.27 -1.97 9.64
C SER A 107 10.93 -2.04 11.02
N LEU A 108 12.03 -1.32 11.21
CA LEU A 108 12.69 -1.23 12.50
C LEU A 108 11.77 -0.62 13.58
N GLY A 109 11.09 0.49 13.23
CA GLY A 109 10.13 1.14 14.13
C GLY A 109 8.98 0.21 14.53
N ALA A 110 8.43 -0.54 13.56
CA ALA A 110 7.37 -1.51 13.82
C ALA A 110 7.84 -2.65 14.74
N VAL A 111 9.04 -3.19 14.49
CA VAL A 111 9.64 -4.25 15.33
C VAL A 111 9.89 -3.74 16.74
N CYS A 112 10.43 -2.52 16.90
CA CYS A 112 10.63 -1.91 18.22
C CYS A 112 9.29 -1.74 18.96
N ALA A 113 8.23 -1.27 18.28
CA ALA A 113 6.93 -1.12 18.90
C ALA A 113 6.37 -2.44 19.42
N ILE A 114 6.50 -3.51 18.64
CA ILE A 114 6.05 -4.86 19.03
C ILE A 114 6.91 -5.40 20.18
N ALA A 115 8.24 -5.28 20.08
CA ALA A 115 9.17 -5.79 21.09
C ALA A 115 9.01 -5.12 22.46
N PHE A 116 8.74 -3.80 22.48
CA PHE A 116 8.53 -3.05 23.71
C PHE A 116 7.06 -2.96 24.13
N GLY A 117 6.14 -3.61 23.42
CA GLY A 117 4.71 -3.61 23.74
C GLY A 117 4.07 -2.21 23.68
N ILE A 118 4.54 -1.34 22.77
CA ILE A 118 4.02 0.03 22.65
C ILE A 118 2.64 -0.02 22.01
N THR A 119 1.61 0.16 22.84
CA THR A 119 0.20 0.19 22.42
C THR A 119 -0.44 1.51 22.83
N LEU A 120 -1.41 1.97 22.04
CA LEU A 120 -2.21 3.13 22.41
C LEU A 120 -3.59 2.66 22.92
N PRO A 121 -4.09 3.21 24.05
CA PRO A 121 -5.40 2.86 24.58
C PRO A 121 -6.49 3.06 23.51
N GLY A 122 -7.32 2.05 23.30
CA GLY A 122 -8.40 2.08 22.29
C GLY A 122 -7.99 1.75 20.85
N PHE A 123 -6.70 1.74 20.52
CA PHE A 123 -6.18 1.45 19.17
C PHE A 123 -4.94 0.53 19.23
N PRO A 124 -5.14 -0.79 19.28
CA PRO A 124 -4.06 -1.76 19.54
C PRO A 124 -2.88 -1.69 18.55
N PHE A 125 -3.15 -1.32 17.29
CA PHE A 125 -2.13 -1.25 16.23
C PHE A 125 -1.56 0.16 16.01
N ALA A 126 -2.12 1.19 16.64
CA ALA A 126 -1.71 2.57 16.40
C ALA A 126 -0.28 2.84 16.90
N GLY A 127 0.14 2.22 18.00
CA GLY A 127 1.52 2.32 18.51
C GLY A 127 2.54 1.85 17.48
N THR A 128 2.30 0.71 16.86
CA THR A 128 3.16 0.16 15.79
C THR A 128 3.20 1.07 14.57
N MET A 129 2.04 1.63 14.16
CA MET A 129 1.96 2.55 13.02
C MET A 129 2.72 3.85 13.28
N VAL A 130 2.55 4.46 14.45
CA VAL A 130 3.24 5.69 14.84
C VAL A 130 4.76 5.48 14.88
N MET A 131 5.21 4.41 15.52
CA MET A 131 6.65 4.10 15.58
C MET A 131 7.24 3.81 14.20
N ALA A 132 6.52 3.09 13.34
CA ALA A 132 6.95 2.85 11.97
C ALA A 132 7.13 4.17 11.20
N ILE A 133 6.17 5.09 11.31
CA ILE A 133 6.23 6.41 10.66
C ILE A 133 7.41 7.23 11.21
N LEU A 134 7.58 7.31 12.52
CA LEU A 134 8.66 8.07 13.14
C LEU A 134 10.04 7.58 12.72
N PHE A 135 10.24 6.26 12.71
CA PHE A 135 11.50 5.67 12.31
C PHE A 135 11.74 5.78 10.79
N ALA A 136 10.69 5.73 9.97
CA ALA A 136 10.78 5.98 8.53
C ALA A 136 11.27 7.40 8.24
N PHE A 137 10.69 8.41 8.88
CA PHE A 137 11.15 9.79 8.77
C PHE A 137 12.53 9.99 9.40
N GLY A 138 12.80 9.37 10.54
CA GLY A 138 14.10 9.42 11.18
C GLY A 138 15.21 8.89 10.29
N SER A 139 15.02 7.74 9.64
CA SER A 139 15.99 7.17 8.70
C SER A 139 16.21 8.08 7.49
N LEU A 140 15.15 8.65 6.94
CA LEU A 140 15.25 9.61 5.83
C LEU A 140 16.07 10.85 6.23
N LEU A 141 15.78 11.45 7.40
CA LEU A 141 16.52 12.62 7.88
C LEU A 141 17.99 12.32 8.14
N VAL A 142 18.31 11.13 8.67
CA VAL A 142 19.69 10.70 8.88
C VAL A 142 20.43 10.58 7.56
N ILE A 143 19.82 9.93 6.55
CA ILE A 143 20.44 9.75 5.23
C ILE A 143 20.64 11.09 4.54
N LEU A 144 19.61 11.95 4.52
CA LEU A 144 19.71 13.27 3.91
C LEU A 144 20.72 14.16 4.64
N GLY A 145 20.74 14.14 5.97
CA GLY A 145 21.70 14.91 6.77
C GLY A 145 23.14 14.46 6.58
N LEU A 146 23.37 13.15 6.44
CA LEU A 146 24.68 12.60 6.16
C LEU A 146 25.12 12.93 4.73
N SER A 147 24.24 12.78 3.76
CA SER A 147 24.48 13.15 2.36
C SER A 147 24.84 14.63 2.23
N TYR A 148 24.11 15.52 2.90
CA TYR A 148 24.40 16.96 2.91
C TYR A 148 25.76 17.31 3.51
N LYS A 149 26.21 16.58 4.55
CA LYS A 149 27.53 16.79 5.15
C LYS A 149 28.66 16.29 4.27
N LEU A 150 28.44 15.16 3.58
CA LEU A 150 29.47 14.55 2.72
C LEU A 150 29.59 15.26 1.37
N ASP A 151 28.49 15.68 0.80
CA ASP A 151 28.46 16.41 -0.46
C ASP A 151 27.51 17.60 -0.33
N ARG A 152 28.11 18.82 -0.23
CA ARG A 152 27.36 20.07 -0.06
C ARG A 152 26.33 20.36 -1.16
N SER A 153 26.38 19.66 -2.27
CA SER A 153 25.52 19.89 -3.44
C SER A 153 24.32 18.96 -3.55
N LEU A 154 24.01 18.07 -2.62
CA LEU A 154 22.90 17.11 -2.73
C LEU A 154 22.79 16.50 -4.14
N SER A 155 23.89 16.06 -4.71
CA SER A 155 23.91 15.44 -6.02
C SER A 155 23.13 14.11 -5.98
N THR A 156 22.35 13.83 -7.03
CA THR A 156 21.65 12.56 -7.20
C THR A 156 22.57 11.33 -7.19
N ASN A 157 23.86 11.54 -7.40
CA ASN A 157 24.89 10.48 -7.35
C ASN A 157 25.31 10.14 -5.91
N THR A 158 24.96 10.98 -4.92
CA THR A 158 25.32 10.79 -3.50
C THR A 158 24.20 10.06 -2.72
N ILE A 159 22.99 10.05 -3.28
CA ILE A 159 21.82 9.35 -2.75
C ILE A 159 21.62 8.03 -3.49
#